data_2e0e69eac76582c85391d06d9877cf6d
#
_entry.id   2e0e69eac76582c85391d06d9877cf6d
#
_cell.length_a   1.000
_cell.length_b   1.000
_cell.length_c   1.000
_cell.angle_alpha   90.00
_cell.angle_beta   90.00
_cell.angle_gamma   90.00
#
_symmetry.space_group_name_H-M   'P 1'
#
loop_
_entity.id
_entity.type
_entity.pdbx_description
1 polymer ?
#
loop_
_entity_poly.entity_id
_entity_poly.type
_entity_poly.pdbx_seq_one_letter_code
_entity_poly.pdbx_strand_id
1 'polypeptide(L)'
;MYDKQFRFNEDGEFKILLFGDPHENDDVTSEKGKAKRADTLKFHETALDALKPDLAVYMGDICAASRDDIGMESFKRQFERLIAPVVERKIPFATIMGNHDHDSGLEEEQTEIFVNTEYCVTRRCDEDITGYSNYYIPILGKSGKPEFNLW
;
A
#
# COMPACT_ATOMS: atom_id res chain seq x y z
N MET A 1 -9.21 -9.60 6.04
CA MET A 1 -9.69 -8.20 5.83
C MET A 1 -9.52 -7.42 7.12
N TYR A 2 -8.90 -6.25 7.06
CA TYR A 2 -8.75 -5.36 8.22
C TYR A 2 -10.10 -4.69 8.51
N ASP A 3 -10.65 -4.86 9.69
CA ASP A 3 -12.01 -4.43 10.07
C ASP A 3 -12.04 -3.38 11.19
N LYS A 4 -10.86 -2.94 11.67
CA LYS A 4 -10.79 -1.90 12.70
C LYS A 4 -11.18 -0.54 12.11
N GLN A 5 -11.92 0.23 12.91
CA GLN A 5 -12.28 1.60 12.57
C GLN A 5 -11.11 2.55 12.85
N PHE A 6 -10.85 3.46 11.93
CA PHE A 6 -9.90 4.55 12.15
C PHE A 6 -10.54 5.67 12.94
N ARG A 7 -9.78 6.25 13.87
CA ARG A 7 -10.24 7.33 14.74
C ARG A 7 -9.12 8.32 15.01
N PHE A 8 -9.49 9.57 15.13
CA PHE A 8 -8.59 10.57 15.72
C PHE A 8 -8.27 10.16 17.16
N ASN A 9 -7.03 10.42 17.58
CA ASN A 9 -6.59 10.23 18.95
C ASN A 9 -7.23 11.28 19.88
N GLU A 10 -6.87 11.26 21.17
CA GLU A 10 -7.42 12.20 22.16
C GLU A 10 -7.05 13.67 21.87
N ASP A 11 -5.90 13.90 21.21
CA ASP A 11 -5.41 15.21 20.81
C ASP A 11 -6.02 15.69 19.48
N GLY A 12 -6.84 14.87 18.82
CA GLY A 12 -7.47 15.19 17.53
C GLY A 12 -6.54 14.95 16.35
N GLU A 13 -5.51 14.12 16.48
CA GLU A 13 -4.56 13.79 15.44
C GLU A 13 -4.81 12.40 14.86
N PHE A 14 -4.52 12.23 13.58
CA PHE A 14 -4.42 10.97 12.87
C PHE A 14 -3.28 11.07 11.85
N LYS A 15 -2.27 10.22 11.98
CA LYS A 15 -1.05 10.28 11.18
C LYS A 15 -1.13 9.36 9.98
N ILE A 16 -1.01 9.93 8.78
CA ILE A 16 -0.94 9.18 7.53
C ILE A 16 0.47 9.34 6.95
N LEU A 17 1.14 8.21 6.69
CA LEU A 17 2.42 8.18 6.00
C LEU A 17 2.21 7.76 4.55
N LEU A 18 2.64 8.60 3.62
CA LEU A 18 2.53 8.35 2.19
C LEU A 18 3.88 7.86 1.62
N PHE A 19 3.88 6.74 0.95
CA PHE A 19 5.00 6.22 0.16
C PHE A 19 4.67 6.36 -1.32
N GLY A 20 5.38 7.23 -2.04
CA GLY A 20 5.20 7.44 -3.47
C GLY A 20 6.21 6.66 -4.29
N ASP A 21 5.77 6.12 -5.40
CA ASP A 21 6.58 5.54 -6.48
C ASP A 21 7.73 4.63 -6.00
N PRO A 22 7.48 3.61 -5.20
CA PRO A 22 8.55 2.76 -4.69
C PRO A 22 9.28 2.00 -5.79
N HIS A 23 8.60 1.64 -6.88
CA HIS A 23 9.16 0.89 -7.99
C HIS A 23 10.02 -0.27 -7.52
N GLU A 24 9.46 -1.11 -6.65
CA GLU A 24 10.16 -2.31 -6.19
C GLU A 24 10.51 -3.21 -7.38
N ASN A 25 11.61 -3.92 -7.30
CA ASN A 25 12.09 -4.75 -8.42
C ASN A 25 12.61 -6.11 -7.97
N ASP A 26 12.67 -7.05 -8.91
CA ASP A 26 13.17 -8.41 -8.70
C ASP A 26 14.65 -8.59 -9.07
N ASP A 27 15.39 -7.52 -9.35
CA ASP A 27 16.82 -7.65 -9.62
C ASP A 27 17.58 -8.05 -8.35
N VAL A 28 17.78 -9.35 -8.21
CA VAL A 28 18.55 -9.97 -7.12
C VAL A 28 19.99 -10.28 -7.52
N THR A 29 20.36 -10.01 -8.76
CA THR A 29 21.63 -10.42 -9.35
C THR A 29 22.64 -9.29 -9.37
N SER A 30 22.24 -8.10 -9.81
CA SER A 30 23.15 -6.96 -9.86
C SER A 30 23.35 -6.34 -8.47
N GLU A 31 24.55 -5.84 -8.23
CA GLU A 31 24.86 -5.11 -6.99
C GLU A 31 24.01 -3.85 -6.83
N LYS A 32 23.66 -3.18 -7.96
CA LYS A 32 22.79 -2.02 -7.97
C LYS A 32 21.37 -2.38 -7.55
N GLY A 33 20.80 -3.47 -8.07
CA GLY A 33 19.47 -3.94 -7.71
C GLY A 33 19.38 -4.32 -6.24
N LYS A 34 20.38 -5.06 -5.73
CA LYS A 34 20.48 -5.43 -4.32
C LYS A 34 20.55 -4.20 -3.41
N ALA A 35 21.41 -3.22 -3.76
CA ALA A 35 21.57 -1.99 -2.99
C ALA A 35 20.24 -1.19 -2.97
N LYS A 36 19.61 -0.97 -4.13
CA LYS A 36 18.31 -0.27 -4.21
C LYS A 36 17.27 -0.90 -3.29
N ARG A 37 17.13 -2.22 -3.33
CA ARG A 37 16.18 -2.95 -2.48
C ARG A 37 16.47 -2.78 -0.99
N ALA A 38 17.74 -2.90 -0.61
CA ALA A 38 18.17 -2.72 0.78
C ALA A 38 17.89 -1.28 1.27
N ASP A 39 18.16 -0.28 0.43
CA ASP A 39 17.91 1.13 0.75
C ASP A 39 16.40 1.41 0.87
N THR A 40 15.57 0.88 -0.04
CA THR A 40 14.11 1.00 0.02
C THR A 40 13.57 0.41 1.32
N LEU A 41 13.98 -0.81 1.65
CA LEU A 41 13.55 -1.48 2.88
C LEU A 41 13.94 -0.67 4.12
N LYS A 42 15.22 -0.28 4.20
CA LYS A 42 15.74 0.52 5.32
C LYS A 42 15.03 1.87 5.46
N PHE A 43 14.71 2.51 4.32
CA PHE A 43 13.95 3.77 4.32
C PHE A 43 12.55 3.57 4.91
N HIS A 44 11.81 2.54 4.46
CA HIS A 44 10.49 2.22 4.98
C HIS A 44 10.52 1.93 6.48
N GLU A 45 11.43 1.07 6.93
CA GLU A 45 11.61 0.75 8.36
C GLU A 45 11.87 2.01 9.18
N THR A 46 12.83 2.84 8.73
CA THR A 46 13.19 4.07 9.43
C THR A 46 12.03 5.06 9.52
N ALA A 47 11.31 5.25 8.41
CA ALA A 47 10.16 6.16 8.38
C ALA A 47 9.02 5.68 9.30
N LEU A 48 8.70 4.40 9.26
CA LEU A 48 7.66 3.79 10.09
C LEU A 48 8.02 3.89 11.59
N ASP A 49 9.26 3.61 11.96
CA ASP A 49 9.71 3.65 13.35
C ASP A 49 9.77 5.08 13.90
N ALA A 50 10.18 6.06 13.06
CA ALA A 50 10.27 7.45 13.46
C ALA A 50 8.91 8.13 13.57
N LEU A 51 8.00 7.87 12.61
CA LEU A 51 6.73 8.58 12.48
C LEU A 51 5.58 7.87 13.20
N LYS A 52 5.65 6.55 13.32
CA LYS A 52 4.61 5.70 13.94
C LYS A 52 3.21 6.08 13.42
N PRO A 53 2.95 5.92 12.12
CA PRO A 53 1.69 6.32 11.51
C PRO A 53 0.52 5.44 11.96
N ASP A 54 -0.67 5.99 11.94
CA ASP A 54 -1.93 5.26 12.14
C ASP A 54 -2.35 4.53 10.87
N LEU A 55 -1.90 5.02 9.70
CA LEU A 55 -2.14 4.45 8.38
C LEU A 55 -0.95 4.75 7.46
N ALA A 56 -0.47 3.75 6.73
CA ALA A 56 0.43 3.95 5.61
C ALA A 56 -0.34 3.89 4.28
N VAL A 57 0.06 4.67 3.27
CA VAL A 57 -0.54 4.62 1.93
C VAL A 57 0.56 4.49 0.88
N TYR A 58 0.49 3.46 0.08
CA TYR A 58 1.33 3.27 -1.11
C TYR A 58 0.63 3.92 -2.31
N MET A 59 1.24 4.95 -2.86
CA MET A 59 0.63 5.88 -3.82
C MET A 59 0.82 5.47 -5.28
N GLY A 60 0.83 4.17 -5.57
CA GLY A 60 0.99 3.64 -6.91
C GLY A 60 2.44 3.46 -7.34
N ASP A 61 2.61 3.00 -8.58
CA ASP A 61 3.90 2.57 -9.15
C ASP A 61 4.65 1.65 -8.20
N ILE A 62 3.91 0.66 -7.68
CA ILE A 62 4.32 -0.19 -6.57
C ILE A 62 5.51 -1.05 -6.97
N CYS A 63 5.43 -1.68 -8.15
CA CYS A 63 6.47 -2.54 -8.67
C CYS A 63 7.06 -1.97 -9.96
N ALA A 64 8.38 -1.98 -10.08
CA ALA A 64 9.08 -1.52 -11.28
C ALA A 64 8.81 -2.39 -12.51
N ALA A 65 8.22 -3.50 -12.29
CA ALA A 65 8.16 -4.60 -13.21
C ALA A 65 6.81 -4.74 -13.91
N SER A 66 6.06 -3.70 -14.03
CA SER A 66 4.83 -3.65 -14.80
C SER A 66 5.04 -3.73 -16.33
N ARG A 67 6.29 -3.78 -16.78
CA ARG A 67 6.58 -3.88 -18.22
C ARG A 67 6.84 -5.31 -18.66
N ASP A 68 5.92 -5.79 -19.46
CA ASP A 68 6.06 -6.80 -20.55
C ASP A 68 6.23 -8.27 -20.20
N ASP A 69 6.68 -8.72 -19.02
CA ASP A 69 6.91 -10.15 -18.79
C ASP A 69 6.78 -10.62 -17.35
N ILE A 70 6.23 -9.81 -16.47
CA ILE A 70 6.21 -10.19 -15.07
C ILE A 70 4.84 -10.72 -14.71
N GLY A 71 4.77 -12.02 -14.68
CA GLY A 71 3.59 -12.71 -14.19
C GLY A 71 3.27 -12.34 -12.74
N MET A 72 2.04 -12.55 -12.33
CA MET A 72 1.53 -12.23 -10.99
C MET A 72 2.39 -12.78 -9.83
N GLU A 73 3.11 -13.86 -10.05
CA GLU A 73 4.04 -14.41 -9.07
C GLU A 73 5.21 -13.46 -8.75
N SER A 74 5.74 -12.78 -9.77
CA SER A 74 6.80 -11.79 -9.55
C SER A 74 6.25 -10.54 -8.87
N PHE A 75 5.11 -10.03 -9.32
CA PHE A 75 4.42 -8.92 -8.67
C PHE A 75 4.19 -9.21 -7.18
N LYS A 76 3.62 -10.37 -6.87
CA LYS A 76 3.34 -10.79 -5.50
C LYS A 76 4.59 -10.80 -4.63
N ARG A 77 5.69 -11.39 -5.12
CA ARG A 77 6.96 -11.41 -4.38
C ARG A 77 7.53 -10.01 -4.13
N GLN A 78 7.43 -9.11 -5.12
CA GLN A 78 7.89 -7.73 -4.99
C GLN A 78 7.02 -6.96 -3.99
N PHE A 79 5.71 -7.09 -4.13
CA PHE A 79 4.74 -6.46 -3.23
C PHE A 79 4.91 -6.94 -1.79
N GLU A 80 4.94 -8.25 -1.54
CA GLU A 80 5.14 -8.82 -0.21
C GLU A 80 6.42 -8.31 0.45
N ARG A 81 7.49 -8.18 -0.31
CA ARG A 81 8.77 -7.65 0.16
C ARG A 81 8.68 -6.18 0.53
N LEU A 82 8.04 -5.38 -0.32
CA LEU A 82 7.86 -3.95 -0.11
C LEU A 82 7.05 -3.64 1.16
N ILE A 83 5.97 -4.40 1.39
CA ILE A 83 5.06 -4.17 2.51
C ILE A 83 5.47 -4.88 3.80
N ALA A 84 6.48 -5.74 3.77
CA ALA A 84 6.93 -6.48 4.96
C ALA A 84 7.11 -5.56 6.19
N PRO A 85 7.73 -4.36 6.09
CA PRO A 85 7.89 -3.48 7.24
C PRO A 85 6.58 -3.01 7.90
N VAL A 86 5.52 -2.74 7.13
CA VAL A 86 4.23 -2.32 7.69
C VAL A 86 3.49 -3.50 8.30
N VAL A 87 3.55 -4.67 7.66
CA VAL A 87 2.92 -5.90 8.14
C VAL A 87 3.55 -6.37 9.46
N GLU A 88 4.88 -6.40 9.55
CA GLU A 88 5.61 -6.77 10.78
C GLU A 88 5.27 -5.86 11.96
N ARG A 89 5.03 -4.56 11.69
CA ARG A 89 4.62 -3.58 12.70
C ARG A 89 3.12 -3.55 12.95
N LYS A 90 2.35 -4.37 12.23
CA LYS A 90 0.87 -4.42 12.31
C LYS A 90 0.23 -3.05 12.05
N ILE A 91 0.86 -2.25 11.21
CA ILE A 91 0.35 -0.95 10.78
C ILE A 91 -0.61 -1.19 9.60
N PRO A 92 -1.86 -0.70 9.67
CA PRO A 92 -2.76 -0.79 8.54
C PRO A 92 -2.22 0.03 7.36
N PHE A 93 -2.44 -0.47 6.16
CA PHE A 93 -2.01 0.24 4.96
C PHE A 93 -3.04 0.14 3.84
N ALA A 94 -3.04 1.16 2.99
CA ALA A 94 -3.84 1.25 1.77
C ALA A 94 -2.94 1.27 0.54
N THR A 95 -3.47 0.86 -0.60
CA THR A 95 -2.81 0.96 -1.90
C THR A 95 -3.72 1.68 -2.88
N ILE A 96 -3.13 2.45 -3.76
CA ILE A 96 -3.76 2.93 -5.00
C ILE A 96 -2.87 2.52 -6.17
N MET A 97 -3.40 2.53 -7.39
CA MET A 97 -2.63 2.24 -8.59
C MET A 97 -2.07 3.53 -9.20
N GLY A 98 -0.81 3.49 -9.61
CA GLY A 98 -0.17 4.51 -10.43
C GLY A 98 -0.25 4.16 -11.91
N ASN A 99 0.38 4.96 -12.74
CA ASN A 99 0.32 4.76 -14.19
C ASN A 99 1.10 3.51 -14.67
N HIS A 100 2.17 3.12 -13.96
CA HIS A 100 2.93 1.92 -14.31
C HIS A 100 2.29 0.62 -13.79
N ASP A 101 1.44 0.67 -12.79
CA ASP A 101 0.70 -0.51 -12.36
C ASP A 101 -0.30 -0.99 -13.43
N HIS A 102 -0.77 -0.07 -14.28
CA HIS A 102 -1.64 -0.37 -15.42
C HIS A 102 -0.90 -0.95 -16.64
N ASP A 103 0.41 -0.80 -16.73
CA ASP A 103 1.20 -1.29 -17.88
C ASP A 103 1.12 -2.83 -18.02
N SER A 104 0.81 -3.55 -16.95
CA SER A 104 0.69 -5.00 -16.96
C SER A 104 -0.65 -5.52 -17.52
N GLY A 105 -1.71 -4.70 -17.47
CA GLY A 105 -3.08 -5.13 -17.75
C GLY A 105 -3.63 -6.15 -16.75
N LEU A 106 -3.07 -6.22 -15.55
CA LEU A 106 -3.41 -7.18 -14.48
C LEU A 106 -3.94 -6.49 -13.23
N GLU A 107 -4.64 -5.38 -13.39
CA GLU A 107 -5.13 -4.54 -12.28
C GLU A 107 -6.12 -5.29 -11.39
N GLU A 108 -6.92 -6.16 -11.98
CA GLU A 108 -7.87 -6.97 -11.21
C GLU A 108 -7.16 -7.94 -10.30
N GLU A 109 -6.17 -8.66 -10.82
CA GLU A 109 -5.36 -9.62 -10.08
C GLU A 109 -4.50 -8.93 -9.02
N GLN A 110 -3.95 -7.74 -9.33
CA GLN A 110 -3.23 -6.92 -8.35
C GLN A 110 -4.16 -6.51 -7.21
N THR A 111 -5.37 -6.03 -7.53
CA THR A 111 -6.38 -5.68 -6.54
C THR A 111 -6.73 -6.87 -5.65
N GLU A 112 -6.83 -8.07 -6.23
CA GLU A 112 -7.09 -9.30 -5.47
C GLU A 112 -5.98 -9.59 -4.45
N ILE A 113 -4.72 -9.37 -4.83
CA ILE A 113 -3.59 -9.48 -3.89
C ILE A 113 -3.73 -8.46 -2.76
N PHE A 114 -4.03 -7.20 -3.07
CA PHE A 114 -4.16 -6.14 -2.06
C PHE A 114 -5.24 -6.47 -1.03
N VAL A 115 -6.46 -6.79 -1.49
CA VAL A 115 -7.60 -7.02 -0.58
C VAL A 115 -7.45 -8.27 0.27
N ASN A 116 -6.63 -9.24 -0.15
CA ASN A 116 -6.35 -10.46 0.60
C ASN A 116 -5.08 -10.36 1.46
N THR A 117 -4.39 -9.24 1.46
CA THR A 117 -3.18 -9.06 2.26
C THR A 117 -3.52 -8.61 3.69
N GLU A 118 -2.82 -9.17 4.66
CA GLU A 118 -3.01 -8.84 6.07
C GLU A 118 -2.69 -7.36 6.33
N TYR A 119 -3.50 -6.70 7.13
CA TYR A 119 -3.44 -5.25 7.43
C TYR A 119 -3.73 -4.33 6.24
N CYS A 120 -3.95 -4.84 5.03
CA CYS A 120 -4.38 -4.02 3.91
C CYS A 120 -5.85 -3.61 4.07
N VAL A 121 -6.13 -2.31 3.86
CA VAL A 121 -7.47 -1.75 3.94
C VAL A 121 -8.06 -1.40 2.58
N THR A 122 -7.32 -1.67 1.52
CA THR A 122 -7.78 -1.53 0.14
C THR A 122 -9.02 -2.36 -0.10
N ARG A 123 -9.97 -1.83 -0.85
CA ARG A 123 -11.24 -2.49 -1.16
C ARG A 123 -11.48 -2.51 -2.66
N ARG A 124 -12.21 -3.50 -3.11
CA ARG A 124 -12.79 -3.47 -4.45
C ARG A 124 -13.81 -2.33 -4.54
N CYS A 125 -13.92 -1.73 -5.72
CA CYS A 125 -15.01 -0.78 -5.99
C CYS A 125 -16.36 -1.51 -6.12
N ASP A 126 -17.43 -0.74 -6.02
CA ASP A 126 -18.77 -1.22 -6.33
C ASP A 126 -18.90 -1.50 -7.85
N GLU A 127 -19.80 -2.43 -8.23
CA GLU A 127 -19.91 -2.94 -9.59
C GLU A 127 -20.26 -1.88 -10.64
N ASP A 128 -20.85 -0.76 -10.24
CA ASP A 128 -21.24 0.35 -11.09
C ASP A 128 -20.16 1.45 -11.22
N ILE A 129 -19.01 1.29 -10.55
CA ILE A 129 -17.89 2.23 -10.60
C ILE A 129 -16.77 1.67 -11.49
N THR A 130 -16.32 2.48 -12.45
CA THR A 130 -15.21 2.09 -13.33
C THR A 130 -13.91 1.92 -12.54
N GLY A 131 -13.18 0.86 -12.84
CA GLY A 131 -11.90 0.51 -12.19
C GLY A 131 -12.06 -0.66 -11.23
N TYR A 132 -11.00 -1.00 -10.49
CA TYR A 132 -10.96 -2.18 -9.63
C TYR A 132 -10.92 -1.85 -8.14
N SER A 133 -10.52 -0.62 -7.78
CA SER A 133 -10.20 -0.23 -6.41
C SER A 133 -10.50 1.25 -6.16
N ASN A 134 -11.79 1.60 -6.13
CA ASN A 134 -12.26 2.93 -5.75
C ASN A 134 -12.97 2.82 -4.40
N TYR A 135 -12.44 3.45 -3.38
CA TYR A 135 -12.97 3.35 -2.02
C TYR A 135 -12.60 4.59 -1.21
N TYR A 136 -13.21 4.72 -0.07
CA TYR A 136 -12.84 5.74 0.91
C TYR A 136 -12.59 5.13 2.29
N ILE A 137 -11.80 5.81 3.08
CA ILE A 137 -11.46 5.43 4.46
C ILE A 137 -12.00 6.51 5.39
N PRO A 138 -13.07 6.24 6.16
CA PRO A 138 -13.56 7.20 7.14
C PRO A 138 -12.67 7.20 8.39
N ILE A 139 -12.34 8.41 8.86
CA ILE A 139 -11.67 8.62 10.13
C ILE A 139 -12.68 9.25 11.08
N LEU A 140 -12.99 8.56 12.16
CA LEU A 140 -14.05 8.91 13.08
C LEU A 140 -13.55 9.88 14.14
N GLY A 141 -14.38 10.84 14.49
CA GLY A 141 -14.16 11.72 15.62
C GLY A 141 -14.63 11.13 16.96
N LYS A 142 -14.59 11.95 18.00
CA LYS A 142 -15.01 11.58 19.38
C LYS A 142 -16.48 11.14 19.44
N SER A 143 -17.33 11.67 18.58
CA SER A 143 -18.76 11.31 18.50
C SER A 143 -19.00 9.92 17.89
N GLY A 144 -17.96 9.28 17.34
CA GLY A 144 -18.08 8.04 16.57
C GLY A 144 -18.60 8.23 15.14
N LYS A 145 -18.77 9.47 14.69
CA LYS A 145 -19.15 9.80 13.31
C LYS A 145 -17.89 10.14 12.49
N PRO A 146 -17.94 9.90 11.16
CA PRO A 146 -16.86 10.35 10.28
C PRO A 146 -16.69 11.88 10.36
N GLU A 147 -15.48 12.33 10.63
CA GLU A 147 -15.08 13.74 10.59
C GLU A 147 -14.15 14.03 9.41
N PHE A 148 -13.49 12.99 8.89
CA PHE A 148 -12.66 13.07 7.71
C PHE A 148 -12.82 11.80 6.87
N ASN A 149 -12.79 11.96 5.54
CA ASN A 149 -12.74 10.83 4.60
C ASN A 149 -11.50 10.98 3.71
N LEU A 150 -10.66 9.95 3.71
CA LEU A 150 -9.59 9.80 2.73
C LEU A 150 -10.17 9.05 1.52
N TRP A 151 -10.16 9.70 0.35
CA TRP A 151 -10.63 9.16 -0.92
C TRP A 151 -9.46 8.69 -1.77
#